data_21ca44ca65506ba931b4a3546fa1d634
#
_entry.id   21ca44ca65506ba931b4a3546fa1d634
#
_cell.length_a   1.000
_cell.length_b   1.000
_cell.length_c   1.000
_cell.angle_alpha   90.00
_cell.angle_beta   90.00
_cell.angle_gamma   90.00
#
_symmetry.space_group_name_H-M   'P 1'
#
loop_
_entity.id
_entity.type
_entity.pdbx_description
1 polymer ?
#
loop_
_entity_poly.entity_id
_entity_poly.type
_entity_poly.pdbx_seq_one_letter_code
_entity_poly.pdbx_strand_id
1 'polypeptide(L)'
;MSFLELARKRCSIRKYAPKNVEQEKIDYILEAARLAPSAVNYQPWYFVWVQSAEGKAKLQECYPREWFKQAPYYLIVCGDHQQSWKRGDHKDHMDIDTAIATEHICLAAAEQGLGTCWVCNFDTELCKPNKYP
;
A
#
# COMPACT_ATOMS: atom_id res chain seq x y z
N MET A 1 21.29 -3.74 8.76
CA MET A 1 20.16 -3.54 9.69
C MET A 1 19.46 -4.88 9.93
N SER A 2 19.28 -5.26 11.19
CA SER A 2 18.53 -6.46 11.52
C SER A 2 17.04 -6.25 11.30
N PHE A 3 16.29 -7.34 11.19
CA PHE A 3 14.84 -7.24 11.07
C PHE A 3 14.22 -6.53 12.27
N LEU A 4 14.71 -6.80 13.47
CA LEU A 4 14.19 -6.16 14.67
C LEU A 4 14.44 -4.65 14.67
N GLU A 5 15.61 -4.22 14.22
CA GLU A 5 15.91 -2.80 14.05
C GLU A 5 14.98 -2.16 13.03
N LEU A 6 14.74 -2.84 11.91
CA LEU A 6 13.80 -2.37 10.88
C LEU A 6 12.39 -2.25 11.42
N ALA A 7 11.92 -3.25 12.15
CA ALA A 7 10.58 -3.25 12.75
C ALA A 7 10.41 -2.09 13.75
N ARG A 8 11.47 -1.75 14.49
CA ARG A 8 11.47 -0.60 15.38
C ARG A 8 11.48 0.73 14.63
N LYS A 9 12.19 0.78 13.51
CA LYS A 9 12.32 2.00 12.70
C LYS A 9 11.02 2.36 12.00
N ARG A 10 10.29 1.39 11.48
CA ARG A 10 9.04 1.64 10.77
C ARG A 10 8.03 2.29 11.73
N CYS A 11 7.47 3.40 11.33
CA CYS A 11 6.37 4.05 12.05
C CYS A 11 5.49 4.80 11.05
N SER A 12 4.30 5.21 11.49
CA SER A 12 3.40 6.00 10.66
C SER A 12 3.94 7.41 10.54
N ILE A 13 4.28 7.81 9.33
CA ILE A 13 4.83 9.13 9.01
C ILE A 13 3.73 9.96 8.36
N ARG A 14 3.50 11.17 8.87
CA ARG A 14 2.48 12.09 8.35
C ARG A 14 3.04 13.45 7.97
N LYS A 15 4.32 13.48 7.60
CA LYS A 15 5.00 14.66 7.08
C LYS A 15 6.03 14.19 6.08
N TYR A 16 5.94 14.66 4.86
CA TYR A 16 6.77 14.17 3.76
C TYR A 16 7.52 15.31 3.09
N ALA A 17 8.75 15.03 2.66
CA ALA A 17 9.52 15.96 1.85
C ALA A 17 8.97 15.96 0.41
N PRO A 18 8.94 17.12 -0.27
CA PRO A 18 8.52 17.20 -1.67
C PRO A 18 9.65 16.73 -2.60
N LYS A 19 10.01 15.46 -2.47
CA LYS A 19 11.17 14.88 -3.14
C LYS A 19 10.74 13.64 -3.89
N ASN A 20 11.25 13.48 -5.11
CA ASN A 20 11.00 12.30 -5.92
C ASN A 20 11.69 11.08 -5.30
N VAL A 21 11.04 9.93 -5.46
CA VAL A 21 11.58 8.64 -5.05
C VAL A 21 12.25 7.99 -6.26
N GLU A 22 13.47 7.51 -6.07
CA GLU A 22 14.23 6.84 -7.12
C GLU A 22 13.50 5.58 -7.60
N GLN A 23 13.51 5.32 -8.89
CA GLN A 23 12.81 4.18 -9.48
C GLN A 23 13.24 2.85 -8.87
N GLU A 24 14.52 2.72 -8.52
CA GLU A 24 15.07 1.50 -7.89
C GLU A 24 14.41 1.20 -6.55
N LYS A 25 14.09 2.24 -5.78
CA LYS A 25 13.40 2.09 -4.49
C LYS A 25 11.96 1.66 -4.69
N ILE A 26 11.28 2.22 -5.70
CA ILE A 26 9.91 1.83 -6.06
C ILE A 26 9.89 0.35 -6.45
N ASP A 27 10.81 -0.06 -7.32
CA ASP A 27 10.90 -1.44 -7.78
C ASP A 27 11.18 -2.40 -6.60
N TYR A 28 12.03 -1.99 -5.68
CA TYR A 28 12.35 -2.77 -4.49
C TYR A 28 11.11 -2.98 -3.61
N ILE A 29 10.35 -1.92 -3.39
CA ILE A 29 9.13 -1.97 -2.57
C ILE A 29 8.09 -2.89 -3.22
N LEU A 30 7.88 -2.76 -4.53
CA LEU A 30 6.91 -3.58 -5.25
C LEU A 30 7.32 -5.05 -5.27
N GLU A 31 8.61 -5.34 -5.38
CA GLU A 31 9.11 -6.73 -5.29
C GLU A 31 8.89 -7.31 -3.90
N ALA A 32 9.12 -6.53 -2.85
CA ALA A 32 8.83 -6.96 -1.48
C ALA A 32 7.34 -7.28 -1.29
N ALA A 33 6.46 -6.47 -1.88
CA ALA A 33 5.02 -6.72 -1.86
C ALA A 33 4.68 -8.04 -2.55
N ARG A 34 5.25 -8.26 -3.72
CA ARG A 34 5.02 -9.47 -4.52
C ARG A 34 5.43 -10.74 -3.77
N LEU A 35 6.46 -10.66 -2.95
CA LEU A 35 7.02 -11.80 -2.21
C LEU A 35 6.27 -12.11 -0.92
N ALA A 36 5.26 -11.33 -0.56
CA ALA A 36 4.49 -11.58 0.64
C ALA A 36 3.73 -12.91 0.54
N PRO A 37 3.56 -13.63 1.66
CA PRO A 37 2.75 -14.84 1.65
C PRO A 37 1.27 -14.52 1.55
N SER A 38 0.51 -15.46 1.00
CA SER A 38 -0.95 -15.39 0.95
C SER A 38 -1.54 -16.77 1.19
N ALA A 39 -2.81 -16.84 1.58
CA ALA A 39 -3.49 -18.10 1.81
C ALA A 39 -3.50 -18.93 0.51
N VAL A 40 -2.99 -20.16 0.59
CA VAL A 40 -2.87 -21.10 -0.54
C VAL A 40 -2.02 -20.51 -1.69
N ASN A 41 -1.28 -19.45 -1.41
CA ASN A 41 -0.46 -18.73 -2.38
C ASN A 41 -1.26 -18.24 -3.60
N TYR A 42 -2.51 -17.87 -3.38
CA TYR A 42 -3.36 -17.37 -4.48
C TYR A 42 -2.96 -15.97 -4.93
N GLN A 43 -2.32 -15.19 -4.07
CA GLN A 43 -1.83 -13.84 -4.39
C GLN A 43 -2.94 -12.97 -5.00
N PRO A 44 -4.07 -12.77 -4.29
CA PRO A 44 -5.27 -12.13 -4.84
C PRO A 44 -5.18 -10.61 -4.79
N TRP A 45 -4.03 -10.05 -5.02
CA TRP A 45 -3.76 -8.63 -4.91
C TRP A 45 -3.20 -8.07 -6.20
N TYR A 46 -3.30 -6.76 -6.32
CA TYR A 46 -2.54 -5.97 -7.28
C TYR A 46 -2.30 -4.60 -6.69
N PHE A 47 -1.26 -3.93 -7.19
CA PHE A 47 -0.76 -2.70 -6.62
C PHE A 47 -0.81 -1.60 -7.67
N VAL A 48 -1.28 -0.41 -7.28
CA VAL A 48 -1.35 0.74 -8.18
C VAL A 48 -0.46 1.83 -7.61
N TRP A 49 0.63 2.13 -8.29
CA TRP A 49 1.52 3.22 -7.94
C TRP A 49 0.99 4.51 -8.58
N VAL A 50 0.62 5.49 -7.74
CA VAL A 50 0.00 6.73 -8.21
C VAL A 50 1.00 7.87 -8.06
N GLN A 51 1.41 8.44 -9.21
CA GLN A 51 2.36 9.56 -9.25
C GLN A 51 1.90 10.70 -10.15
N SER A 52 0.90 10.51 -11.00
CA SER A 52 0.39 11.57 -11.86
C SER A 52 -0.39 12.61 -11.04
N ALA A 53 -0.37 13.86 -11.47
CA ALA A 53 -1.12 14.92 -10.82
C ALA A 53 -2.62 14.61 -10.76
N GLU A 54 -3.17 14.07 -11.85
CA GLU A 54 -4.59 13.69 -11.93
C GLU A 54 -4.93 12.56 -10.95
N GLY A 55 -4.12 11.50 -10.93
CA GLY A 55 -4.34 10.37 -10.03
C GLY A 55 -4.24 10.77 -8.56
N LYS A 56 -3.25 11.59 -8.23
CA LYS A 56 -3.10 12.11 -6.86
C LYS A 56 -4.28 12.96 -6.44
N ALA A 57 -4.77 13.82 -7.32
CA ALA A 57 -5.93 14.67 -7.01
C ALA A 57 -7.18 13.83 -6.70
N LYS A 58 -7.41 12.77 -7.47
CA LYS A 58 -8.53 11.85 -7.23
C LYS A 58 -8.44 11.16 -5.88
N LEU A 59 -7.25 10.67 -5.52
CA LEU A 59 -7.03 10.04 -4.22
C LEU A 59 -7.21 11.01 -3.06
N GLN A 60 -6.76 12.24 -3.22
CA GLN A 60 -6.86 13.27 -2.19
C GLN A 60 -8.31 13.60 -1.85
N GLU A 61 -9.24 13.44 -2.77
CA GLU A 61 -10.66 13.59 -2.51
C GLU A 61 -11.19 12.48 -1.59
N CYS A 62 -10.61 11.28 -1.67
CA CYS A 62 -11.04 10.13 -0.87
C CYS A 62 -10.64 10.27 0.60
N TYR A 63 -9.61 11.05 0.89
CA TYR A 63 -9.08 11.21 2.24
C TYR A 63 -8.55 12.64 2.40
N PRO A 64 -9.43 13.62 2.71
CA PRO A 64 -9.10 15.04 2.69
C PRO A 64 -8.34 15.51 3.93
N ARG A 65 -7.13 15.04 4.13
CA ARG A 65 -6.22 15.44 5.21
C ARG A 65 -5.02 16.17 4.62
N GLU A 66 -4.60 17.26 5.26
CA GLU A 66 -3.49 18.06 4.76
C GLU A 66 -2.18 17.27 4.66
N TRP A 67 -1.88 16.44 5.66
CA TRP A 67 -0.66 15.64 5.62
C TRP A 67 -0.69 14.64 4.47
N PHE A 68 -1.86 14.10 4.14
CA PHE A 68 -2.02 13.16 3.04
C PHE A 68 -1.78 13.84 1.68
N LYS A 69 -2.26 15.07 1.53
CA LYS A 69 -2.08 15.83 0.29
C LYS A 69 -0.62 16.18 0.01
N GLN A 70 0.21 16.18 1.04
CA GLN A 70 1.63 16.51 0.91
C GLN A 70 2.47 15.33 0.45
N ALA A 71 1.95 14.11 0.44
CA ALA A 71 2.70 12.95 0.00
C ALA A 71 2.97 13.04 -1.50
N PRO A 72 4.22 12.81 -1.95
CA PRO A 72 4.56 12.88 -3.37
C PRO A 72 3.99 11.71 -4.16
N TYR A 73 3.76 10.56 -3.51
CA TYR A 73 3.26 9.36 -4.16
C TYR A 73 2.28 8.61 -3.27
N TYR A 74 1.43 7.82 -3.92
CA TYR A 74 0.51 6.93 -3.21
C TYR A 74 0.61 5.53 -3.81
N LEU A 75 0.46 4.54 -2.96
CA LEU A 75 0.39 3.15 -3.39
C LEU A 75 -0.95 2.57 -2.92
N ILE A 76 -1.78 2.20 -3.88
CA ILE A 76 -3.07 1.56 -3.59
C ILE A 76 -2.86 0.06 -3.60
N VAL A 77 -3.23 -0.60 -2.50
CA VAL A 77 -3.22 -2.05 -2.41
C VAL A 77 -4.64 -2.54 -2.65
N CYS A 78 -4.81 -3.29 -3.73
CA CYS A 78 -6.12 -3.79 -4.14
C CYS A 78 -6.18 -5.30 -3.95
N GLY A 79 -7.36 -5.81 -3.63
CA GLY A 79 -7.61 -7.24 -3.54
C GLY A 79 -8.81 -7.65 -4.38
N ASP A 80 -8.77 -8.88 -4.91
CA ASP A 80 -9.84 -9.44 -5.70
C ASP A 80 -10.52 -10.55 -4.90
N HIS A 81 -11.73 -10.28 -4.43
CA HIS A 81 -12.53 -11.25 -3.66
C HIS A 81 -12.88 -12.50 -4.46
N GLN A 82 -12.85 -12.45 -5.78
CA GLN A 82 -13.14 -13.61 -6.62
C GLN A 82 -11.96 -14.58 -6.68
N GLN A 83 -10.73 -14.06 -6.48
CA GLN A 83 -9.52 -14.86 -6.54
C GLN A 83 -8.99 -15.27 -5.17
N SER A 84 -9.48 -14.65 -4.11
CA SER A 84 -9.00 -14.92 -2.76
C SER A 84 -9.50 -16.28 -2.24
N TRP A 85 -8.73 -16.83 -1.29
CA TRP A 85 -9.09 -18.10 -0.65
C TRP A 85 -10.23 -17.88 0.36
N LYS A 86 -11.19 -18.83 0.35
CA LYS A 86 -12.27 -18.88 1.34
C LYS A 86 -12.08 -20.11 2.21
N ARG A 87 -12.05 -19.89 3.51
CA ARG A 87 -12.01 -20.99 4.48
C ARG A 87 -13.33 -21.76 4.43
N GLY A 88 -13.36 -22.97 5.00
CA GLY A 88 -14.54 -23.83 4.97
C GLY A 88 -15.81 -23.19 5.54
N ASP A 89 -15.69 -22.20 6.43
CA ASP A 89 -16.80 -21.42 6.97
C ASP A 89 -17.12 -20.16 6.15
N HIS A 90 -16.60 -20.11 4.92
CA HIS A 90 -16.77 -19.00 3.96
C HIS A 90 -16.02 -17.71 4.34
N LYS A 91 -15.10 -17.76 5.32
CA LYS A 91 -14.28 -16.62 5.66
C LYS A 91 -13.35 -16.27 4.51
N ASP A 92 -13.53 -15.09 3.94
CA ASP A 92 -12.68 -14.56 2.87
C ASP A 92 -11.38 -14.05 3.48
N HIS A 93 -10.24 -14.49 2.94
CA HIS A 93 -8.92 -14.11 3.44
C HIS A 93 -8.27 -12.98 2.66
N MET A 94 -8.99 -12.34 1.75
CA MET A 94 -8.44 -11.27 0.92
C MET A 94 -7.88 -10.11 1.77
N ASP A 95 -8.62 -9.67 2.80
CA ASP A 95 -8.16 -8.57 3.66
C ASP A 95 -6.89 -8.97 4.44
N ILE A 96 -6.81 -10.22 4.86
CA ILE A 96 -5.63 -10.74 5.55
C ILE A 96 -4.42 -10.73 4.61
N ASP A 97 -4.60 -11.25 3.39
CA ASP A 97 -3.52 -11.34 2.41
C ASP A 97 -3.01 -9.96 2.01
N THR A 98 -3.92 -9.01 1.73
CA THR A 98 -3.53 -7.66 1.36
C THR A 98 -2.86 -6.92 2.52
N ALA A 99 -3.25 -7.19 3.76
CA ALA A 99 -2.61 -6.62 4.94
C ALA A 99 -1.16 -7.08 5.08
N ILE A 100 -0.89 -8.36 4.81
CA ILE A 100 0.47 -8.90 4.85
C ILE A 100 1.34 -8.20 3.81
N ALA A 101 0.85 -8.09 2.56
CA ALA A 101 1.57 -7.41 1.49
C ALA A 101 1.81 -5.94 1.82
N THR A 102 0.83 -5.27 2.43
CA THR A 102 0.96 -3.86 2.82
C THR A 102 2.07 -3.68 3.86
N GLU A 103 2.18 -4.57 4.84
CA GLU A 103 3.26 -4.47 5.83
C GLU A 103 4.62 -4.72 5.19
N HIS A 104 4.74 -5.63 4.22
CA HIS A 104 5.96 -5.79 3.42
C HIS A 104 6.35 -4.48 2.74
N ILE A 105 5.37 -3.76 2.19
CA ILE A 105 5.59 -2.46 1.55
C ILE A 105 6.14 -1.45 2.56
N CYS A 106 5.50 -1.35 3.72
CA CYS A 106 5.91 -0.39 4.76
C CYS A 106 7.31 -0.68 5.29
N LEU A 107 7.63 -1.94 5.52
CA LEU A 107 8.96 -2.35 5.99
C LEU A 107 10.02 -2.11 4.91
N ALA A 108 9.75 -2.48 3.67
CA ALA A 108 10.69 -2.25 2.57
C ALA A 108 10.93 -0.76 2.35
N ALA A 109 9.90 0.07 2.43
CA ALA A 109 10.04 1.52 2.32
C ALA A 109 10.91 2.06 3.45
N ALA A 110 10.69 1.64 4.69
CA ALA A 110 11.50 2.06 5.83
C ALA A 110 12.96 1.68 5.65
N GLU A 111 13.23 0.48 5.12
CA GLU A 111 14.59 0.02 4.82
C GLU A 111 15.26 0.93 3.78
N GLN A 112 14.48 1.42 2.82
CA GLN A 112 14.97 2.33 1.77
C GLN A 112 15.03 3.80 2.22
N GLY A 113 14.78 4.07 3.49
CA GLY A 113 14.81 5.44 4.02
C GLY A 113 13.57 6.25 3.72
N LEU A 114 12.45 5.61 3.38
CA LEU A 114 11.19 6.27 3.05
C LEU A 114 10.19 6.12 4.19
N GLY A 115 9.39 7.17 4.40
CA GLY A 115 8.28 7.11 5.35
C GLY A 115 6.98 6.69 4.69
N THR A 116 6.15 5.98 5.43
CA THR A 116 4.83 5.55 4.99
C THR A 116 3.79 5.79 6.08
N CYS A 117 2.54 5.84 5.68
CA CYS A 117 1.41 5.74 6.60
C CYS A 117 0.31 4.94 5.94
N TRP A 118 -0.16 3.92 6.63
CA TRP A 118 -1.26 3.07 6.19
C TRP A 118 -2.58 3.82 6.38
N VAL A 119 -3.38 3.96 5.34
CA VAL A 119 -4.68 4.64 5.37
C VAL A 119 -5.77 3.65 5.05
N CYS A 120 -6.72 3.50 5.97
CA CYS A 120 -7.93 2.67 5.76
C CYS A 120 -9.21 3.47 5.88
N ASN A 121 -9.20 4.60 6.58
CA ASN A 121 -10.39 5.40 6.82
C ASN A 121 -10.64 6.41 5.68
N PHE A 122 -10.71 5.89 4.46
CA PHE A 122 -11.00 6.70 3.28
C PHE A 122 -12.46 6.52 2.86
N ASP A 123 -12.97 7.45 2.05
CA ASP A 123 -14.34 7.38 1.50
C ASP A 123 -14.38 6.33 0.39
N THR A 124 -15.05 5.19 0.68
CA THR A 124 -15.11 4.06 -0.25
C THR A 124 -15.96 4.37 -1.50
N GLU A 125 -16.90 5.30 -1.42
CA GLU A 125 -17.69 5.68 -2.59
C GLU A 125 -16.89 6.51 -3.58
N LEU A 126 -16.03 7.38 -3.07
CA LEU A 126 -15.15 8.20 -3.92
C LEU A 126 -13.96 7.40 -4.44
N CYS A 127 -13.54 6.37 -3.72
CA CYS A 127 -12.35 5.57 -4.02
C CYS A 127 -12.71 4.25 -4.73
N LYS A 128 -13.59 4.32 -5.74
CA LYS A 128 -13.98 3.12 -6.51
C LYS A 128 -12.92 2.78 -7.55
N PRO A 129 -12.64 1.47 -7.76
CA PRO A 129 -11.58 1.02 -8.68
C PRO A 129 -11.68 1.57 -10.10
N ASN A 130 -12.89 1.81 -10.61
CA ASN A 130 -13.09 2.32 -11.97
C ASN A 130 -12.67 3.78 -12.17
N LYS A 131 -12.27 4.48 -11.11
CA LYS A 131 -11.76 5.85 -11.18
C LYS A 131 -10.24 5.90 -11.40
N TYR A 132 -9.56 4.77 -11.28
CA TYR A 132 -8.11 4.67 -11.38
C TYR A 132 -7.76 3.70 -12.49
N PRO A 133 -6.93 4.11 -13.44
CA PRO A 133 -6.52 3.23 -14.52
C PRO A 133 -5.65 2.07 -14.05
#